data_2369b8cde31be5df83f911021b0a0b59
#
_entry.id   2369b8cde31be5df83f911021b0a0b59
#
_cell.length_a   1.000
_cell.length_b   1.000
_cell.length_c   1.000
_cell.angle_alpha   90.00
_cell.angle_beta   90.00
_cell.angle_gamma   90.00
#
_symmetry.space_group_name_H-M   'P 1'
#
loop_
_entity.id
_entity.type
_entity.pdbx_description
1 polymer ?
#
loop_
_entity_poly.entity_id
_entity_poly.type
_entity_poly.pdbx_seq_one_letter_code
_entity_poly.pdbx_strand_id
1 'polypeptide(L)'
;NIKTANCCFPASLSAYDREPVFKENLLVFEGKFYLIGEGHKEFLADKTKDLDYYVLALAAIARELNIRKMTCGKIRIAAGLPLTWVSGQRDEFRDYLLQNKAVDFSFRNVSYHVEIVGVDVFPQGFAAVADRLSDFRGVNMICDIGNGTMNIMFINDKKPVSGNTSGNGASASGTNGSDASDAALQA
;
A
#
# COMPACT_ATOMS: atom_id res chain seq x y z
N ASN A 1 -4.02 -6.76 0.02
CA ASN A 1 -3.19 -7.06 1.19
C ASN A 1 -2.26 -5.92 1.51
N ILE A 2 -2.02 -5.69 2.81
CA ILE A 2 -0.92 -4.86 3.31
C ILE A 2 0.29 -5.77 3.43
N LYS A 3 1.42 -5.34 2.85
CA LYS A 3 2.69 -6.07 2.90
C LYS A 3 3.77 -5.15 3.43
N THR A 4 4.57 -5.66 4.35
CA THR A 4 5.78 -5.01 4.86
C THR A 4 6.99 -5.93 4.63
N ALA A 5 8.17 -5.60 5.15
CA ALA A 5 9.34 -6.47 5.04
C ALA A 5 9.11 -7.85 5.69
N ASN A 6 8.37 -7.91 6.81
CA ASN A 6 8.22 -9.12 7.60
C ASN A 6 6.76 -9.57 7.81
N CYS A 7 5.77 -8.79 7.37
CA CYS A 7 4.36 -9.06 7.61
C CYS A 7 3.54 -8.99 6.33
N CYS A 8 2.50 -9.82 6.27
CA CYS A 8 1.45 -9.74 5.25
C CYS A 8 0.10 -10.00 5.94
N PHE A 9 -0.88 -9.14 5.67
CA PHE A 9 -2.24 -9.29 6.21
C PHE A 9 -3.28 -8.65 5.29
N PRO A 10 -4.58 -9.03 5.39
CA PRO A 10 -5.63 -8.47 4.56
C PRO A 10 -5.74 -6.95 4.71
N ALA A 11 -5.93 -6.24 3.60
CA ALA A 11 -6.18 -4.80 3.57
C ALA A 11 -7.67 -4.51 3.83
N SER A 12 -8.19 -5.07 4.93
CA SER A 12 -9.58 -4.91 5.36
C SER A 12 -9.62 -4.62 6.85
N LEU A 13 -10.63 -3.92 7.29
CA LEU A 13 -10.92 -3.66 8.70
C LEU A 13 -12.42 -3.42 8.90
N SER A 14 -12.88 -3.63 10.13
CA SER A 14 -14.23 -3.25 10.59
C SER A 14 -14.08 -2.29 11.76
N ALA A 15 -14.79 -1.14 11.69
CA ALA A 15 -14.76 -0.12 12.74
C ALA A 15 -15.97 -0.27 13.68
N TYR A 16 -15.74 -0.07 14.97
CA TYR A 16 -16.75 -0.19 16.03
C TYR A 16 -16.64 1.00 17.00
N ASP A 17 -17.78 1.51 17.45
CA ASP A 17 -17.86 2.56 18.48
C ASP A 17 -17.76 1.99 19.91
N ARG A 18 -17.89 0.66 20.05
CA ARG A 18 -17.76 -0.05 21.32
C ARG A 18 -16.79 -1.20 21.15
N GLU A 19 -16.12 -1.54 22.25
CA GLU A 19 -15.14 -2.62 22.24
C GLU A 19 -15.78 -3.96 21.84
N PRO A 20 -15.31 -4.62 20.76
CA PRO A 20 -15.84 -5.90 20.32
C PRO A 20 -15.45 -7.04 21.27
N VAL A 21 -16.23 -8.12 21.25
CA VAL A 21 -15.98 -9.32 22.07
C VAL A 21 -14.70 -10.03 21.62
N PHE A 22 -14.48 -10.15 20.30
CA PHE A 22 -13.29 -10.75 19.73
C PHE A 22 -12.23 -9.68 19.51
N LYS A 23 -11.03 -9.88 20.09
CA LYS A 23 -9.97 -8.85 20.14
C LYS A 23 -8.65 -9.27 19.51
N GLU A 24 -8.63 -10.38 18.78
CA GLU A 24 -7.36 -10.96 18.31
C GLU A 24 -6.49 -10.00 17.49
N ASN A 25 -7.10 -9.19 16.62
CA ASN A 25 -6.42 -8.17 15.82
C ASN A 25 -7.00 -6.77 16.08
N LEU A 26 -7.40 -6.51 17.32
CA LEU A 26 -7.98 -5.22 17.70
C LEU A 26 -6.90 -4.13 17.72
N LEU A 27 -7.17 -3.05 16.99
CA LEU A 27 -6.46 -1.79 17.06
C LEU A 27 -7.41 -0.75 17.68
N VAL A 28 -6.90 0.01 18.66
CA VAL A 28 -7.64 1.14 19.27
C VAL A 28 -6.89 2.42 18.95
N PHE A 29 -7.57 3.36 18.34
CA PHE A 29 -7.04 4.66 17.96
C PHE A 29 -8.13 5.73 18.09
N GLU A 30 -7.83 6.84 18.75
CA GLU A 30 -8.75 7.95 19.01
C GLU A 30 -10.12 7.52 19.59
N GLY A 31 -10.09 6.55 20.51
CA GLY A 31 -11.30 6.06 21.17
C GLY A 31 -12.19 5.16 20.32
N LYS A 32 -11.80 4.84 19.10
CA LYS A 32 -12.48 3.88 18.20
C LYS A 32 -11.76 2.54 18.16
N PHE A 33 -12.51 1.52 17.85
CA PHE A 33 -12.06 0.13 17.82
C PHE A 33 -12.08 -0.40 16.38
N TYR A 34 -10.98 -0.97 15.93
CA TYR A 34 -10.81 -1.47 14.57
C TYR A 34 -10.33 -2.91 14.58
N LEU A 35 -11.11 -3.84 14.03
CA LEU A 35 -10.67 -5.23 13.84
C LEU A 35 -9.96 -5.34 12.49
N ILE A 36 -8.66 -5.56 12.54
CA ILE A 36 -7.80 -5.64 11.35
C ILE A 36 -7.88 -7.02 10.71
N GLY A 37 -8.12 -7.05 9.41
CA GLY A 37 -8.25 -8.28 8.62
C GLY A 37 -9.68 -8.82 8.56
N GLU A 38 -10.63 -8.16 9.21
CA GLU A 38 -12.06 -8.48 9.13
C GLU A 38 -12.79 -7.52 8.19
N GLY A 39 -13.98 -7.96 7.74
CA GLY A 39 -14.79 -7.20 6.79
C GLY A 39 -14.31 -7.33 5.34
N HIS A 40 -15.10 -6.75 4.46
CA HIS A 40 -14.79 -6.66 3.03
C HIS A 40 -14.64 -5.19 2.69
N LYS A 41 -13.44 -4.79 2.25
CA LYS A 41 -13.23 -3.44 1.75
C LYS A 41 -13.39 -3.45 0.24
N GLU A 42 -14.35 -2.67 -0.26
CA GLU A 42 -14.44 -2.37 -1.68
C GLU A 42 -13.19 -1.60 -2.14
N PHE A 43 -12.80 -1.82 -3.39
CA PHE A 43 -11.71 -1.07 -4.00
C PHE A 43 -12.11 0.41 -4.10
N LEU A 44 -11.47 1.27 -3.33
CA LEU A 44 -11.61 2.71 -3.44
C LEU A 44 -10.50 3.28 -4.32
N ALA A 45 -10.90 4.08 -5.30
CA ALA A 45 -9.96 4.80 -6.17
C ALA A 45 -9.17 5.89 -5.45
N ASP A 46 -9.58 6.26 -4.24
CA ASP A 46 -8.93 7.28 -3.41
C ASP A 46 -8.71 6.70 -2.02
N LYS A 47 -7.44 6.61 -1.62
CA LYS A 47 -7.02 6.05 -0.34
C LYS A 47 -7.08 7.04 0.82
N THR A 48 -7.36 8.30 0.55
CA THR A 48 -7.36 9.37 1.54
C THR A 48 -8.75 9.73 2.08
N LYS A 49 -9.81 9.15 1.47
CA LYS A 49 -11.20 9.50 1.80
C LYS A 49 -11.68 9.06 3.18
N ASP A 50 -11.04 8.06 3.78
CA ASP A 50 -11.35 7.55 5.10
C ASP A 50 -10.08 7.27 5.90
N LEU A 51 -10.20 6.99 7.19
CA LEU A 51 -9.06 6.66 8.07
C LEU A 51 -8.54 5.23 7.88
N ASP A 52 -9.16 4.41 7.07
CA ASP A 52 -8.87 2.98 7.00
C ASP A 52 -7.42 2.67 6.61
N TYR A 53 -6.89 3.34 5.58
CA TYR A 53 -5.50 3.12 5.18
C TYR A 53 -4.51 3.64 6.22
N TYR A 54 -4.87 4.70 6.96
CA TYR A 54 -4.05 5.18 8.08
C TYR A 54 -4.03 4.15 9.22
N VAL A 55 -5.19 3.64 9.60
CA VAL A 55 -5.30 2.59 10.64
C VAL A 55 -4.58 1.31 10.21
N LEU A 56 -4.69 0.91 8.93
CA LEU A 56 -3.93 -0.22 8.39
C LEU A 56 -2.41 0.02 8.42
N ALA A 57 -1.96 1.26 8.20
CA ALA A 57 -0.55 1.63 8.35
C ALA A 57 -0.10 1.56 9.81
N LEU A 58 -0.92 2.02 10.78
CA LEU A 58 -0.62 1.86 12.21
C LEU A 58 -0.51 0.37 12.60
N ALA A 59 -1.40 -0.48 12.09
CA ALA A 59 -1.33 -1.92 12.32
C ALA A 59 -0.05 -2.54 11.73
N ALA A 60 0.39 -2.08 10.56
CA ALA A 60 1.64 -2.50 9.94
C ALA A 60 2.86 -2.08 10.77
N ILE A 61 2.89 -0.84 11.27
CA ILE A 61 3.93 -0.32 12.15
C ILE A 61 3.98 -1.14 13.45
N ALA A 62 2.83 -1.39 14.09
CA ALA A 62 2.77 -2.19 15.32
C ALA A 62 3.35 -3.60 15.12
N ARG A 63 3.03 -4.26 14.00
CA ARG A 63 3.55 -5.60 13.69
C ARG A 63 5.07 -5.59 13.51
N GLU A 64 5.60 -4.62 12.78
CA GLU A 64 7.04 -4.47 12.57
C GLU A 64 7.79 -4.14 13.87
N LEU A 65 7.24 -3.25 14.70
CA LEU A 65 7.80 -2.93 16.01
C LEU A 65 7.78 -4.14 16.95
N ASN A 66 6.68 -4.89 16.95
CA ASN A 66 6.54 -6.09 17.80
C ASN A 66 7.61 -7.15 17.46
N ILE A 67 7.89 -7.37 16.17
CA ILE A 67 8.98 -8.29 15.75
C ILE A 67 10.32 -7.85 16.33
N ARG A 68 10.53 -6.54 16.42
CA ARG A 68 11.74 -5.94 17.00
C ARG A 68 11.70 -5.80 18.53
N LYS A 69 10.61 -6.25 19.16
CA LYS A 69 10.33 -6.13 20.61
C LYS A 69 10.35 -4.65 21.06
N MET A 70 9.83 -3.76 20.24
CA MET A 70 9.74 -2.33 20.49
C MET A 70 8.29 -1.90 20.54
N THR A 71 8.01 -0.89 21.38
CA THR A 71 6.67 -0.27 21.49
C THR A 71 6.69 1.23 21.19
N CYS A 72 7.86 1.78 20.97
CA CYS A 72 8.04 3.20 20.61
C CYS A 72 9.18 3.36 19.60
N GLY A 73 9.17 4.49 18.90
CA GLY A 73 10.26 4.85 18.00
C GLY A 73 9.92 5.92 16.97
N LYS A 74 10.97 6.38 16.29
CA LYS A 74 10.85 7.27 15.13
C LYS A 74 10.71 6.44 13.87
N ILE A 75 9.63 6.66 13.12
CA ILE A 75 9.25 5.87 11.97
C ILE A 75 9.32 6.73 10.71
N ARG A 76 10.03 6.23 9.69
CA ARG A 76 9.90 6.72 8.32
C ARG A 76 9.13 5.70 7.51
N ILE A 77 8.04 6.14 6.87
CA ILE A 77 7.15 5.28 6.09
C ILE A 77 7.55 5.34 4.62
N ALA A 78 7.75 4.19 3.99
CA ALA A 78 7.81 4.04 2.55
C ALA A 78 6.50 3.40 2.09
N ALA A 79 5.66 4.13 1.37
CA ALA A 79 4.35 3.68 0.94
C ALA A 79 4.26 3.55 -0.58
N GLY A 80 3.44 2.61 -1.06
CA GLY A 80 3.22 2.36 -2.49
C GLY A 80 1.87 2.86 -2.98
N LEU A 81 1.86 3.60 -4.08
CA LEU A 81 0.66 3.91 -4.86
C LEU A 81 0.71 3.25 -6.25
N PRO A 82 -0.44 2.88 -6.83
CA PRO A 82 -0.49 2.53 -8.25
C PRO A 82 0.21 3.59 -9.10
N LEU A 83 0.96 3.18 -10.12
CA LEU A 83 1.77 4.10 -10.92
C LEU A 83 0.94 5.25 -11.50
N THR A 84 -0.29 4.95 -11.95
CA THR A 84 -1.23 5.94 -12.50
C THR A 84 -1.68 6.99 -11.49
N TRP A 85 -1.57 6.73 -10.20
CA TRP A 85 -2.01 7.64 -9.14
C TRP A 85 -0.87 8.46 -8.56
N VAL A 86 0.39 7.99 -8.72
CA VAL A 86 1.55 8.68 -8.14
C VAL A 86 1.67 10.13 -8.61
N SER A 87 1.40 10.43 -9.88
CA SER A 87 1.49 11.79 -10.41
C SER A 87 0.45 12.75 -9.85
N GLY A 88 -0.74 12.25 -9.51
CA GLY A 88 -1.86 13.09 -9.05
C GLY A 88 -2.13 13.04 -7.55
N GLN A 89 -1.81 11.93 -6.88
CA GLN A 89 -2.19 11.70 -5.48
C GLN A 89 -0.99 11.53 -4.53
N ARG A 90 0.24 11.67 -5.02
CA ARG A 90 1.45 11.43 -4.23
C ARG A 90 1.53 12.31 -3.00
N ASP A 91 1.37 13.60 -3.18
CA ASP A 91 1.53 14.58 -2.10
C ASP A 91 0.37 14.49 -1.10
N GLU A 92 -0.86 14.32 -1.60
CA GLU A 92 -2.04 14.12 -0.78
C GLU A 92 -1.92 12.85 0.08
N PHE A 93 -1.48 11.74 -0.50
CA PHE A 93 -1.29 10.48 0.22
C PHE A 93 -0.15 10.56 1.23
N ARG A 94 0.93 11.27 0.91
CA ARG A 94 2.01 11.56 1.86
C ARG A 94 1.48 12.35 3.05
N ASP A 95 0.75 13.44 2.82
CA ASP A 95 0.23 14.32 3.86
C ASP A 95 -0.83 13.61 4.71
N TYR A 96 -1.66 12.77 4.10
CA TYR A 96 -2.59 11.89 4.78
C TYR A 96 -1.88 10.93 5.74
N LEU A 97 -0.76 10.30 5.36
CA LEU A 97 0.01 9.44 6.26
C LEU A 97 0.81 10.24 7.32
N LEU A 98 1.06 11.53 7.09
CA LEU A 98 1.72 12.45 8.01
C LEU A 98 0.76 13.24 8.91
N GLN A 99 -0.55 12.99 8.83
CA GLN A 99 -1.58 13.76 9.55
C GLN A 99 -1.32 13.88 11.07
N ASN A 100 -0.67 12.87 11.66
CA ASN A 100 -0.24 12.86 13.05
C ASN A 100 1.27 12.62 13.11
N LYS A 101 2.04 13.64 13.53
CA LYS A 101 3.50 13.51 13.71
C LYS A 101 3.87 12.58 14.86
N ALA A 102 3.10 12.63 15.95
CA ALA A 102 3.21 11.69 17.06
C ALA A 102 1.86 11.04 17.27
N VAL A 103 1.82 9.73 17.41
CA VAL A 103 0.59 8.97 17.52
C VAL A 103 0.69 7.90 18.60
N ASP A 104 -0.34 7.87 19.46
CA ASP A 104 -0.57 6.88 20.49
C ASP A 104 -1.73 5.98 20.04
N PHE A 105 -1.50 4.69 20.07
CA PHE A 105 -2.53 3.71 19.74
C PHE A 105 -2.22 2.37 20.43
N SER A 106 -3.18 1.46 20.49
CA SER A 106 -2.92 0.11 20.93
C SER A 106 -3.25 -0.90 19.85
N PHE A 107 -2.48 -1.98 19.81
CA PHE A 107 -2.73 -3.11 18.91
C PHE A 107 -2.47 -4.41 19.64
N ARG A 108 -3.45 -5.33 19.65
CA ARG A 108 -3.38 -6.62 20.35
C ARG A 108 -3.05 -6.44 21.85
N ASN A 109 -3.68 -5.49 22.51
CA ASN A 109 -3.47 -5.11 23.91
C ASN A 109 -2.06 -4.58 24.24
N VAL A 110 -1.25 -4.22 23.26
CA VAL A 110 0.04 -3.56 23.44
C VAL A 110 -0.10 -2.10 23.04
N SER A 111 0.30 -1.18 23.92
CA SER A 111 0.32 0.25 23.64
C SER A 111 1.59 0.64 22.87
N TYR A 112 1.42 1.47 21.85
CA TYR A 112 2.50 1.98 21.00
C TYR A 112 2.50 3.50 21.03
N HIS A 113 3.70 4.07 21.07
CA HIS A 113 3.95 5.50 20.89
C HIS A 113 4.95 5.69 19.75
N VAL A 114 4.53 6.27 18.63
CA VAL A 114 5.41 6.44 17.47
C VAL A 114 5.45 7.88 16.99
N GLU A 115 6.63 8.31 16.56
CA GLU A 115 6.82 9.60 15.90
C GLU A 115 7.07 9.34 14.40
N ILE A 116 6.15 9.81 13.54
CA ILE A 116 6.29 9.68 12.09
C ILE A 116 7.14 10.85 11.59
N VAL A 117 8.40 10.59 11.30
CA VAL A 117 9.38 11.62 10.91
C VAL A 117 9.40 11.91 9.42
N GLY A 118 8.75 11.09 8.60
CA GLY A 118 8.66 11.29 7.16
C GLY A 118 7.92 10.18 6.46
N VAL A 119 7.38 10.51 5.28
CA VAL A 119 6.72 9.56 4.38
C VAL A 119 7.26 9.76 2.97
N ASP A 120 7.71 8.69 2.36
CA ASP A 120 8.09 8.61 0.96
C ASP A 120 7.08 7.76 0.21
N VAL A 121 6.58 8.25 -0.93
CA VAL A 121 5.60 7.55 -1.75
C VAL A 121 6.24 7.12 -3.06
N PHE A 122 6.15 5.82 -3.36
CA PHE A 122 6.73 5.17 -4.53
C PHE A 122 5.66 4.52 -5.41
N PRO A 123 5.92 4.31 -6.69
CA PRO A 123 5.07 3.44 -7.51
C PRO A 123 5.07 2.01 -6.97
N GLN A 124 3.89 1.40 -6.86
CA GLN A 124 3.77 -0.03 -6.55
C GLN A 124 4.47 -0.86 -7.63
N GLY A 125 5.10 -1.97 -7.21
CA GLY A 125 5.92 -2.81 -8.10
C GLY A 125 7.37 -2.31 -8.26
N PHE A 126 7.61 -0.99 -8.29
CA PHE A 126 8.97 -0.45 -8.40
C PHE A 126 9.85 -0.82 -7.20
N ALA A 127 9.30 -0.76 -5.99
CA ALA A 127 10.04 -1.12 -4.79
C ALA A 127 10.53 -2.58 -4.78
N ALA A 128 9.80 -3.48 -5.46
CA ALA A 128 10.17 -4.90 -5.54
C ALA A 128 11.42 -5.15 -6.40
N VAL A 129 11.83 -4.18 -7.22
CA VAL A 129 12.96 -4.30 -8.15
C VAL A 129 14.02 -3.22 -7.94
N ALA A 130 13.81 -2.34 -6.97
CA ALA A 130 14.67 -1.18 -6.74
C ALA A 130 16.13 -1.57 -6.44
N ASP A 131 16.34 -2.67 -5.73
CA ASP A 131 17.66 -3.23 -5.40
C ASP A 131 18.30 -3.98 -6.58
N ARG A 132 17.53 -4.33 -7.62
CA ARG A 132 17.96 -5.06 -8.81
C ARG A 132 17.94 -4.23 -10.10
N LEU A 133 17.76 -2.93 -10.01
CA LEU A 133 17.74 -2.05 -11.18
C LEU A 133 19.04 -2.12 -12.00
N SER A 134 20.17 -2.50 -11.37
CA SER A 134 21.43 -2.74 -12.08
C SER A 134 21.36 -3.87 -13.10
N ASP A 135 20.48 -4.85 -12.88
CA ASP A 135 20.35 -6.05 -13.71
C ASP A 135 19.51 -5.80 -14.98
N PHE A 136 18.70 -4.72 -14.96
CA PHE A 136 17.82 -4.35 -16.07
C PHE A 136 18.58 -3.58 -17.14
N ARG A 137 18.58 -4.13 -18.36
CA ARG A 137 19.12 -3.50 -19.56
C ARG A 137 18.03 -3.42 -20.62
N GLY A 138 18.00 -2.31 -21.36
CA GLY A 138 16.97 -2.06 -22.35
C GLY A 138 15.58 -1.96 -21.73
N VAL A 139 14.56 -2.35 -22.47
CA VAL A 139 13.15 -2.28 -22.04
C VAL A 139 12.75 -3.52 -21.25
N ASN A 140 12.30 -3.33 -20.03
CA ASN A 140 11.81 -4.39 -19.15
C ASN A 140 10.39 -4.04 -18.72
N MET A 141 9.53 -5.06 -18.58
CA MET A 141 8.17 -4.93 -18.11
C MET A 141 8.04 -5.55 -16.71
N ILE A 142 7.49 -4.79 -15.78
CA ILE A 142 7.12 -5.28 -14.45
C ILE A 142 5.61 -5.40 -14.40
N CYS A 143 5.13 -6.61 -14.07
CA CYS A 143 3.72 -6.87 -13.81
C CYS A 143 3.53 -7.15 -12.32
N ASP A 144 2.81 -6.27 -11.62
CA ASP A 144 2.37 -6.49 -10.24
C ASP A 144 0.91 -6.98 -10.27
N ILE A 145 0.74 -8.28 -10.07
CA ILE A 145 -0.56 -8.94 -10.14
C ILE A 145 -1.11 -9.08 -8.73
N GLY A 146 -2.11 -8.26 -8.42
CA GLY A 146 -2.84 -8.26 -7.16
C GLY A 146 -4.18 -9.01 -7.24
N ASN A 147 -4.89 -9.06 -6.12
CA ASN A 147 -6.25 -9.60 -6.09
C ASN A 147 -7.24 -8.55 -6.64
N GLY A 148 -7.52 -8.62 -7.93
CA GLY A 148 -8.48 -7.73 -8.62
C GLY A 148 -7.86 -6.56 -9.40
N THR A 149 -6.52 -6.36 -9.31
CA THR A 149 -5.81 -5.36 -10.09
C THR A 149 -4.49 -5.87 -10.62
N MET A 150 -4.12 -5.43 -11.82
CA MET A 150 -2.82 -5.66 -12.39
C MET A 150 -2.19 -4.29 -12.71
N ASN A 151 -1.02 -4.03 -12.15
CA ASN A 151 -0.23 -2.84 -12.47
C ASN A 151 0.92 -3.23 -13.39
N ILE A 152 1.02 -2.56 -14.53
CA ILE A 152 2.11 -2.76 -15.49
C ILE A 152 2.97 -1.51 -15.50
N MET A 153 4.26 -1.69 -15.37
CA MET A 153 5.25 -0.62 -15.45
C MET A 153 6.39 -1.03 -16.38
N PHE A 154 6.76 -0.15 -17.27
CA PHE A 154 7.95 -0.33 -18.11
C PHE A 154 9.15 0.38 -17.49
N ILE A 155 10.30 -0.27 -17.53
CA ILE A 155 11.60 0.30 -17.16
C ILE A 155 12.47 0.24 -18.41
N ASN A 156 13.00 1.39 -18.83
CA ASN A 156 13.98 1.48 -19.89
C ASN A 156 15.29 1.98 -19.31
N ASP A 157 16.36 1.20 -19.49
CA ASP A 157 17.69 1.50 -18.97
C ASP A 157 17.68 2.01 -17.52
N LYS A 158 17.06 1.21 -16.62
CA LYS A 158 16.96 1.44 -15.16
C LYS A 158 16.05 2.58 -14.75
N LYS A 159 15.31 3.20 -15.66
CA LYS A 159 14.38 4.31 -15.35
C LYS A 159 12.94 3.90 -15.69
N PRO A 160 11.97 4.20 -14.79
CA PRO A 160 10.56 4.05 -15.13
C PRO A 160 10.22 4.92 -16.35
N VAL A 161 9.53 4.33 -17.33
CA VAL A 161 9.05 5.06 -18.51
C VAL A 161 7.70 5.67 -18.16
N SER A 162 7.60 7.00 -18.24
CA SER A 162 6.35 7.73 -18.12
C SER A 162 5.58 7.61 -19.43
N GLY A 163 4.63 6.70 -19.51
CA GLY A 163 3.78 6.56 -20.68
C GLY A 163 2.98 5.26 -20.65
N ASN A 164 1.68 5.39 -20.75
CA ASN A 164 0.67 4.34 -20.96
C ASN A 164 0.72 3.12 -20.01
N THR A 165 0.41 3.38 -18.76
CA THR A 165 -0.14 2.33 -17.91
C THR A 165 -1.65 2.32 -18.14
N SER A 166 -2.16 1.33 -18.85
CA SER A 166 -3.59 1.06 -18.92
C SER A 166 -4.05 0.61 -17.55
N GLY A 167 -4.36 1.56 -16.69
CA GLY A 167 -5.03 1.33 -15.42
C GLY A 167 -6.52 1.20 -15.65
N ASN A 168 -6.95 0.18 -16.37
CA ASN A 168 -8.34 -0.26 -16.31
C ASN A 168 -8.41 -1.39 -15.32
N GLY A 169 -9.21 -1.21 -14.27
CA GLY A 169 -9.78 -2.29 -13.50
C GLY A 169 -10.58 -3.17 -14.46
N ALA A 170 -9.91 -4.06 -15.17
CA ALA A 170 -10.56 -5.06 -15.98
C ALA A 170 -11.04 -6.14 -15.04
N SER A 171 -12.34 -6.13 -14.71
CA SER A 171 -13.08 -7.33 -14.42
C SER A 171 -12.74 -8.33 -15.52
N ALA A 172 -12.23 -9.49 -15.18
CA ALA A 172 -12.02 -10.57 -16.13
C ALA A 172 -13.37 -11.08 -16.65
N SER A 173 -13.89 -10.43 -17.69
CA SER A 173 -14.88 -11.02 -18.59
C SER A 173 -14.12 -11.35 -19.87
N GLY A 174 -13.94 -12.64 -20.12
CA GLY A 174 -13.28 -13.13 -21.33
C GLY A 174 -13.99 -12.62 -22.59
N THR A 175 -13.24 -11.91 -23.42
CA THR A 175 -13.52 -11.83 -24.85
C THR A 175 -12.18 -11.88 -25.57
N ASN A 176 -12.08 -12.86 -26.47
CA ASN A 176 -11.04 -12.99 -27.48
C ASN A 176 -10.89 -11.67 -28.26
N GLY A 177 -9.67 -11.23 -28.49
CA GLY A 177 -9.42 -10.08 -29.36
C GLY A 177 -7.93 -9.98 -29.71
N SER A 178 -7.57 -10.53 -30.82
CA SER A 178 -6.49 -10.10 -31.72
C SER A 178 -6.40 -8.59 -31.75
N ASP A 179 -5.28 -7.99 -31.31
CA ASP A 179 -4.72 -6.69 -31.75
C ASP A 179 -3.59 -6.17 -30.85
N ALA A 180 -2.76 -7.09 -30.32
CA ALA A 180 -1.59 -6.69 -29.51
C ALA A 180 -0.24 -6.90 -30.24
N SER A 181 -0.25 -7.18 -31.55
CA SER A 181 0.97 -7.54 -32.29
C SER A 181 1.63 -6.43 -33.10
N ASP A 182 1.01 -5.25 -33.25
CA ASP A 182 1.57 -4.23 -34.17
C ASP A 182 2.16 -2.96 -33.50
N ALA A 183 2.10 -2.83 -32.18
CA ALA A 183 2.65 -1.64 -31.50
C ALA A 183 4.05 -1.80 -30.91
N ALA A 184 4.62 -3.00 -30.95
CA ALA A 184 5.93 -3.28 -30.34
C ALA A 184 7.10 -3.34 -31.34
N LEU A 185 6.87 -3.07 -32.64
CA LEU A 185 7.87 -3.22 -33.71
C LEU A 185 8.24 -1.92 -34.45
N GLN A 186 7.77 -0.75 -33.99
CA GLN A 186 8.17 0.54 -34.56
C GLN A 186 8.49 1.54 -33.44
N ALA A 187 9.66 1.39 -32.84
CA ALA A 187 10.48 2.47 -32.26
C ALA A 187 11.81 1.90 -31.76
#